data_bc8ec1e954ce535c552737bdc5b32c65
#
_entry.id   bc8ec1e954ce535c552737bdc5b32c65
#
_cell.length_a   1.000
_cell.length_b   1.000
_cell.length_c   1.000
_cell.angle_alpha   90.00
_cell.angle_beta   90.00
_cell.angle_gamma   90.00
#
_symmetry.space_group_name_H-M   'P 1'
#
loop_
_entity.id
_entity.type
_entity.pdbx_description
1 polymer ?
#
loop_
_entity_poly.entity_id
_entity_poly.type
_entity_poly.pdbx_seq_one_letter_code
_entity_poly.pdbx_strand_id
1 'polypeptide(L)'
;PGEYMIVKNSRSNFATGMGKYLKSTDTYNEKAPFSAVVGKFEYVGGCTGEVIYVSLDEERQWQPGEVEIFQELTRMMAIFVSLRYRVTESREQISSIQKKDPLTGLYNQEAFREAVVEILAHSKPDEVYAIEYMDINNFGYINENYGYKVGDSVLKMFAQDIFVQEYFRAGCRLYSDFFLLLIADESQEKMIDRLHSRNKRFTNMQNHRYPNSGMGISAGVYILEDNKMDIEFAIENANLAWKNAKNTGKRDI
;
A
#
# COMPACT_ATOMS: atom_id res chain seq x y z
N PRO A 1 17.84 30.34 8.62
CA PRO A 1 18.83 29.91 9.58
C PRO A 1 18.08 29.13 10.63
N GLY A 2 18.28 27.78 10.67
CA GLY A 2 17.58 26.94 11.62
C GLY A 2 18.00 27.26 13.04
N GLU A 3 17.01 27.46 13.91
CA GLU A 3 17.26 27.58 15.34
C GLU A 3 17.79 26.25 15.87
N TYR A 4 18.86 26.26 16.61
CA TYR A 4 19.33 25.11 17.37
C TYR A 4 19.36 25.45 18.85
N MET A 5 19.18 24.42 19.67
CA MET A 5 19.20 24.54 21.12
C MET A 5 20.14 23.48 21.71
N ILE A 6 21.05 23.93 22.61
CA ILE A 6 21.88 22.99 23.37
C ILE A 6 21.17 22.75 24.71
N VAL A 7 20.88 21.50 25.01
CA VAL A 7 20.25 21.05 26.26
C VAL A 7 21.36 20.46 27.14
N LYS A 8 21.64 21.10 28.27
CA LYS A 8 22.79 20.75 29.15
C LYS A 8 22.41 19.92 30.39
N ASN A 9 21.16 19.51 30.58
CA ASN A 9 20.80 18.70 31.75
C ASN A 9 19.49 17.98 31.61
N SER A 10 19.43 16.73 32.11
CA SER A 10 18.27 15.85 32.11
C SER A 10 17.08 16.33 33.01
N ARG A 11 17.30 17.36 33.82
CA ARG A 11 16.30 17.87 34.79
C ARG A 11 15.44 19.02 34.29
N SER A 12 15.61 19.50 33.06
CA SER A 12 14.75 20.55 32.50
C SER A 12 13.40 19.97 32.01
N ASN A 13 12.34 20.80 32.01
CA ASN A 13 11.00 20.41 31.52
C ASN A 13 10.99 19.94 30.05
N PHE A 14 12.04 20.23 29.29
CA PHE A 14 12.26 19.76 27.93
C PHE A 14 12.63 18.27 27.92
N ALA A 15 13.32 17.77 28.95
CA ALA A 15 13.69 16.37 29.08
C ALA A 15 12.48 15.43 29.20
N THR A 16 11.33 15.88 29.68
CA THR A 16 10.12 15.05 29.81
C THR A 16 9.47 14.70 28.46
N GLY A 17 9.53 15.60 27.47
CA GLY A 17 9.05 15.31 26.10
C GLY A 17 10.01 14.39 25.35
N MET A 18 11.31 14.66 25.46
CA MET A 18 12.39 13.87 24.85
C MET A 18 12.52 12.50 25.54
N GLY A 19 12.30 12.41 26.86
CA GLY A 19 12.29 11.14 27.59
C GLY A 19 11.24 10.16 27.08
N LYS A 20 10.06 10.63 26.64
CA LYS A 20 9.05 9.78 26.00
C LYS A 20 9.51 9.22 24.65
N TYR A 21 10.25 9.99 23.89
CA TYR A 21 10.76 9.56 22.59
C TYR A 21 11.94 8.58 22.74
N LEU A 22 12.85 8.85 23.68
CA LEU A 22 14.00 7.98 23.95
C LEU A 22 13.63 6.68 24.67
N LYS A 23 12.50 6.63 25.39
CA LYS A 23 11.94 5.40 25.99
C LYS A 23 11.60 4.31 24.95
N SER A 24 11.40 4.68 23.70
CA SER A 24 11.17 3.71 22.62
C SER A 24 12.45 3.09 22.06
N THR A 25 13.64 3.52 22.53
CA THR A 25 14.92 2.95 22.14
C THR A 25 15.48 2.12 23.32
N ASP A 26 15.87 0.88 23.07
CA ASP A 26 16.41 -0.07 24.08
C ASP A 26 17.66 0.42 24.83
N THR A 27 18.19 1.60 24.45
CA THR A 27 19.39 2.20 25.01
C THR A 27 19.14 3.29 26.06
N TYR A 28 17.88 3.66 26.31
CA TYR A 28 17.54 4.73 27.25
C TYR A 28 17.31 4.24 28.67
N ASN A 29 18.09 4.76 29.59
CA ASN A 29 17.86 4.62 31.04
C ASN A 29 17.40 5.97 31.60
N GLU A 30 16.20 6.03 32.21
CA GLU A 30 15.60 7.26 32.79
C GLU A 30 16.49 7.99 33.79
N LYS A 31 17.49 7.31 34.35
CA LYS A 31 18.44 7.84 35.35
C LYS A 31 19.78 8.25 34.75
N ALA A 32 20.00 7.96 33.45
CA ALA A 32 21.27 8.31 32.83
C ALA A 32 21.30 9.78 32.43
N PRO A 33 22.35 10.52 32.82
CA PRO A 33 22.54 11.87 32.37
C PRO A 33 22.80 11.93 30.85
N PHE A 34 22.35 12.99 30.19
CA PHE A 34 22.64 13.21 28.79
C PHE A 34 22.83 14.70 28.47
N SER A 35 23.55 14.96 27.36
CA SER A 35 23.63 16.25 26.72
C SER A 35 23.17 16.13 25.27
N ALA A 36 22.44 17.11 24.76
CA ALA A 36 21.91 17.06 23.42
C ALA A 36 21.99 18.38 22.67
N VAL A 37 22.15 18.30 21.35
CA VAL A 37 21.94 19.39 20.41
C VAL A 37 20.68 19.09 19.61
N VAL A 38 19.74 20.02 19.57
CA VAL A 38 18.47 19.91 18.85
C VAL A 38 18.50 20.90 17.71
N GLY A 39 18.40 20.40 16.49
CA GLY A 39 18.22 21.20 15.29
C GLY A 39 16.77 21.13 14.80
N LYS A 40 16.14 22.30 14.63
CA LYS A 40 14.80 22.41 14.06
C LYS A 40 14.88 22.74 12.58
N PHE A 41 13.99 22.19 11.81
CA PHE A 41 13.86 22.50 10.39
C PHE A 41 12.39 22.54 9.95
N GLU A 42 12.12 23.34 8.94
CA GLU A 42 10.84 23.35 8.25
C GLU A 42 10.96 22.60 6.92
N TYR A 43 9.90 21.92 6.53
CA TYR A 43 9.80 21.29 5.22
C TYR A 43 8.44 21.63 4.57
N VAL A 44 8.23 21.17 3.36
CA VAL A 44 7.07 21.57 2.52
C VAL A 44 5.75 21.50 3.29
N GLY A 45 4.90 22.53 3.12
CA GLY A 45 3.56 22.59 3.73
C GLY A 45 3.52 23.18 5.14
N GLY A 46 4.61 23.83 5.60
CA GLY A 46 4.68 24.43 6.95
C GLY A 46 4.86 23.41 8.06
N CYS A 47 5.16 22.16 7.72
CA CYS A 47 5.49 21.13 8.69
C CYS A 47 6.89 21.34 9.24
N THR A 48 7.07 21.08 10.53
CA THR A 48 8.36 21.20 11.22
C THR A 48 8.87 19.82 11.64
N GLY A 49 10.20 19.64 11.58
CA GLY A 49 10.90 18.46 12.08
C GLY A 49 12.01 18.86 13.04
N GLU A 50 12.43 17.90 13.84
CA GLU A 50 13.55 18.07 14.76
C GLU A 50 14.57 16.93 14.57
N VAL A 51 15.85 17.27 14.57
CA VAL A 51 16.95 16.31 14.63
C VAL A 51 17.65 16.49 15.98
N ILE A 52 17.81 15.39 16.70
CA ILE A 52 18.37 15.40 18.05
C ILE A 52 19.65 14.58 18.04
N TYR A 53 20.75 15.23 18.37
CA TYR A 53 22.06 14.61 18.54
C TYR A 53 22.32 14.46 20.05
N VAL A 54 22.41 13.23 20.52
CA VAL A 54 22.48 12.92 21.95
C VAL A 54 23.85 12.36 22.31
N SER A 55 24.44 12.85 23.39
CA SER A 55 25.54 12.21 24.10
C SER A 55 25.06 11.71 25.46
N LEU A 56 25.44 10.51 25.82
CA LEU A 56 25.12 9.94 27.15
C LEU A 56 26.07 10.44 28.25
N ASP A 57 26.95 11.36 27.91
CA ASP A 57 27.81 12.05 28.85
C ASP A 57 27.21 13.42 29.21
N GLU A 58 26.87 13.63 30.48
CA GLU A 58 26.25 14.86 30.99
C GLU A 58 27.23 16.06 30.98
N GLU A 59 28.52 15.80 31.16
CA GLU A 59 29.55 16.84 31.19
C GLU A 59 30.08 17.21 29.80
N ARG A 60 29.60 16.54 28.74
CA ARG A 60 30.03 16.82 27.37
C ARG A 60 29.77 18.26 26.99
N GLN A 61 30.86 18.94 26.61
CA GLN A 61 30.81 20.25 26.00
C GLN A 61 30.86 20.11 24.48
N TRP A 62 29.80 20.55 23.83
CA TRP A 62 29.71 20.59 22.37
C TRP A 62 30.61 21.69 21.83
N GLN A 63 31.61 21.34 21.02
CA GLN A 63 32.50 22.30 20.40
C GLN A 63 31.76 23.04 19.27
N PRO A 64 32.14 24.33 18.99
CA PRO A 64 31.48 25.09 17.90
C PRO A 64 31.49 24.37 16.55
N GLY A 65 32.61 23.73 16.18
CA GLY A 65 32.69 22.96 14.92
C GLY A 65 31.79 21.72 14.87
N GLU A 66 31.53 21.09 16.00
CA GLU A 66 30.55 19.97 16.07
C GLU A 66 29.12 20.49 15.85
N VAL A 67 28.76 21.62 16.46
CA VAL A 67 27.46 22.26 16.29
C VAL A 67 27.26 22.68 14.84
N GLU A 68 28.27 23.22 14.17
CA GLU A 68 28.20 23.53 12.73
C GLU A 68 27.93 22.29 11.87
N ILE A 69 28.64 21.20 12.15
CA ILE A 69 28.39 19.92 11.45
C ILE A 69 26.94 19.46 11.66
N PHE A 70 26.41 19.51 12.88
CA PHE A 70 25.02 19.12 13.16
C PHE A 70 24.02 20.05 12.49
N GLN A 71 24.31 21.33 12.36
CA GLN A 71 23.47 22.27 11.59
C GLN A 71 23.43 21.89 10.10
N GLU A 72 24.59 21.58 9.51
CA GLU A 72 24.62 21.12 8.11
C GLU A 72 23.88 19.80 7.90
N LEU A 73 24.06 18.84 8.81
CA LEU A 73 23.32 17.58 8.75
C LEU A 73 21.79 17.80 8.90
N THR A 74 21.39 18.69 9.80
CA THR A 74 19.97 19.07 9.95
C THR A 74 19.42 19.70 8.66
N ARG A 75 20.21 20.57 8.01
CA ARG A 75 19.88 21.19 6.73
C ARG A 75 19.76 20.16 5.60
N MET A 76 20.69 19.21 5.53
CA MET A 76 20.62 18.10 4.58
C MET A 76 19.38 17.23 4.81
N MET A 77 19.03 16.93 6.06
CA MET A 77 17.81 16.19 6.40
C MET A 77 16.54 16.95 5.97
N ALA A 78 16.50 18.27 6.19
CA ALA A 78 15.38 19.11 5.72
C ALA A 78 15.19 19.02 4.20
N ILE A 79 16.28 19.10 3.44
CA ILE A 79 16.26 18.96 1.98
C ILE A 79 15.79 17.56 1.59
N PHE A 80 16.32 16.51 2.21
CA PHE A 80 15.96 15.13 1.91
C PHE A 80 14.48 14.86 2.18
N VAL A 81 13.97 15.28 3.34
CA VAL A 81 12.55 15.12 3.70
C VAL A 81 11.66 15.90 2.73
N SER A 82 12.05 17.14 2.37
CA SER A 82 11.32 17.96 1.40
C SER A 82 11.25 17.32 0.01
N LEU A 83 12.35 16.75 -0.47
CA LEU A 83 12.40 16.05 -1.74
C LEU A 83 11.51 14.79 -1.72
N ARG A 84 11.61 14.01 -0.67
CA ARG A 84 10.76 12.81 -0.49
C ARG A 84 9.28 13.18 -0.50
N TYR A 85 8.90 14.21 0.23
CA TYR A 85 7.51 14.69 0.28
C TYR A 85 7.02 15.12 -1.11
N ARG A 86 7.79 15.96 -1.82
CA ARG A 86 7.42 16.41 -3.19
C ARG A 86 7.30 15.27 -4.19
N VAL A 87 8.19 14.27 -4.12
CA VAL A 87 8.12 13.09 -5.00
C VAL A 87 6.85 12.29 -4.72
N THR A 88 6.49 12.11 -3.44
CA THR A 88 5.27 11.39 -3.06
C THR A 88 4.03 12.16 -3.53
N GLU A 89 3.95 13.45 -3.23
CA GLU A 89 2.83 14.32 -3.66
C GLU A 89 2.67 14.35 -5.18
N SER A 90 3.77 14.50 -5.93
CA SER A 90 3.71 14.46 -7.40
C SER A 90 3.24 13.10 -7.92
N ARG A 91 3.61 12.00 -7.30
CA ARG A 91 3.14 10.66 -7.68
C ARG A 91 1.64 10.49 -7.40
N GLU A 92 1.16 10.97 -6.28
CA GLU A 92 -0.26 10.95 -5.92
C GLU A 92 -1.08 11.81 -6.88
N GLN A 93 -0.61 13.02 -7.23
CA GLN A 93 -1.27 13.89 -8.22
C GLN A 93 -1.29 13.25 -9.62
N ILE A 94 -0.21 12.64 -10.08
CA ILE A 94 -0.17 11.93 -11.36
C ILE A 94 -1.11 10.72 -11.34
N SER A 95 -1.15 9.98 -10.24
CA SER A 95 -2.05 8.83 -10.05
C SER A 95 -3.52 9.25 -10.07
N SER A 96 -3.88 10.38 -9.44
CA SER A 96 -5.24 10.90 -9.43
C SER A 96 -5.70 11.43 -10.81
N ILE A 97 -4.76 11.96 -11.61
CA ILE A 97 -5.04 12.41 -12.99
C ILE A 97 -5.19 11.21 -13.94
N GLN A 98 -4.44 10.14 -13.74
CA GLN A 98 -4.52 8.92 -14.54
C GLN A 98 -5.50 7.93 -13.91
N LYS A 99 -6.78 8.02 -14.25
CA LYS A 99 -7.83 7.11 -13.74
C LYS A 99 -7.60 5.62 -14.04
N LYS A 100 -6.58 5.27 -14.84
CA LYS A 100 -6.32 3.90 -15.29
C LYS A 100 -4.88 3.46 -15.06
N ASP A 101 -4.71 2.18 -14.70
CA ASP A 101 -3.41 1.50 -14.71
C ASP A 101 -2.85 1.43 -16.13
N PRO A 102 -1.65 1.95 -16.38
CA PRO A 102 -1.11 2.06 -17.74
C PRO A 102 -0.76 0.70 -18.37
N LEU A 103 -0.57 -0.35 -17.55
CA LEU A 103 -0.25 -1.68 -18.05
C LEU A 103 -1.50 -2.45 -18.48
N THR A 104 -2.53 -2.45 -17.63
CA THR A 104 -3.70 -3.32 -17.79
C THR A 104 -4.92 -2.59 -18.38
N GLY A 105 -4.96 -1.26 -18.28
CA GLY A 105 -6.12 -0.45 -18.67
C GLY A 105 -7.29 -0.51 -17.69
N LEU A 106 -7.18 -1.27 -16.61
CA LEU A 106 -8.11 -1.25 -15.48
C LEU A 106 -8.05 0.10 -14.75
N TYR A 107 -8.99 0.38 -13.88
CA TYR A 107 -8.91 1.58 -13.05
C TYR A 107 -7.69 1.54 -12.11
N ASN A 108 -7.21 2.72 -11.68
CA ASN A 108 -6.43 2.83 -10.46
C ASN A 108 -7.37 2.65 -9.25
N GLN A 109 -6.79 2.52 -8.06
CA GLN A 109 -7.56 2.22 -6.86
C GLN A 109 -8.59 3.30 -6.50
N GLU A 110 -8.28 4.58 -6.70
CA GLU A 110 -9.17 5.70 -6.41
C GLU A 110 -10.33 5.75 -7.41
N ALA A 111 -10.04 5.68 -8.71
CA ALA A 111 -11.06 5.66 -9.74
C ALA A 111 -11.95 4.40 -9.68
N PHE A 112 -11.42 3.28 -9.19
CA PHE A 112 -12.23 2.10 -8.92
C PHE A 112 -13.28 2.36 -7.85
N ARG A 113 -12.90 2.98 -6.72
CA ARG A 113 -13.85 3.34 -5.65
C ARG A 113 -14.95 4.25 -6.16
N GLU A 114 -14.58 5.30 -6.89
CA GLU A 114 -15.56 6.21 -7.52
C GLU A 114 -16.53 5.44 -8.44
N ALA A 115 -16.00 4.58 -9.30
CA ALA A 115 -16.80 3.78 -10.22
C ALA A 115 -17.74 2.82 -9.50
N VAL A 116 -17.27 2.17 -8.42
CA VAL A 116 -18.10 1.26 -7.62
C VAL A 116 -19.27 2.01 -6.99
N VAL A 117 -19.04 3.19 -6.38
CA VAL A 117 -20.12 4.02 -5.82
C VAL A 117 -21.15 4.37 -6.88
N GLU A 118 -20.70 4.81 -8.04
CA GLU A 118 -21.58 5.19 -9.15
C GLU A 118 -22.40 4.02 -9.67
N ILE A 119 -21.76 2.86 -9.87
CA ILE A 119 -22.42 1.63 -10.35
C ILE A 119 -23.47 1.14 -9.34
N LEU A 120 -23.14 1.12 -8.04
CA LEU A 120 -24.05 0.66 -7.00
C LEU A 120 -25.23 1.63 -6.81
N ALA A 121 -25.04 2.93 -7.03
CA ALA A 121 -26.16 3.89 -7.02
C ALA A 121 -27.20 3.61 -8.12
N HIS A 122 -26.80 2.95 -9.20
CA HIS A 122 -27.67 2.57 -10.32
C HIS A 122 -27.85 1.03 -10.42
N SER A 123 -27.62 0.31 -9.33
CA SER A 123 -27.71 -1.14 -9.28
C SER A 123 -29.12 -1.66 -9.57
N LYS A 124 -29.16 -2.83 -10.18
CA LYS A 124 -30.42 -3.49 -10.49
C LYS A 124 -30.90 -4.35 -9.31
N PRO A 125 -32.19 -4.34 -8.99
CA PRO A 125 -32.73 -5.05 -7.83
C PRO A 125 -32.65 -6.58 -7.94
N ASP A 126 -32.48 -7.11 -9.15
CA ASP A 126 -32.42 -8.53 -9.51
C ASP A 126 -30.98 -9.03 -9.72
N GLU A 127 -29.97 -8.20 -9.45
CA GLU A 127 -28.57 -8.57 -9.51
C GLU A 127 -27.95 -8.65 -8.09
N VAL A 128 -27.11 -9.65 -7.87
CA VAL A 128 -26.25 -9.78 -6.70
C VAL A 128 -24.90 -9.20 -7.04
N TYR A 129 -24.42 -8.28 -6.22
CA TYR A 129 -23.12 -7.64 -6.37
C TYR A 129 -22.10 -8.20 -5.39
N ALA A 130 -20.83 -8.26 -5.79
CA ALA A 130 -19.76 -8.68 -4.91
C ALA A 130 -18.45 -7.95 -5.23
N ILE A 131 -17.61 -7.80 -4.19
CA ILE A 131 -16.20 -7.43 -4.33
C ILE A 131 -15.35 -8.70 -4.34
N GLU A 132 -14.52 -8.87 -5.36
CA GLU A 132 -13.54 -9.93 -5.45
C GLU A 132 -12.13 -9.32 -5.25
N TYR A 133 -11.39 -9.81 -4.25
CA TYR A 133 -9.98 -9.54 -4.02
C TYR A 133 -9.16 -10.75 -4.46
N MET A 134 -8.17 -10.57 -5.33
CA MET A 134 -7.48 -11.71 -5.91
C MET A 134 -6.01 -11.41 -6.25
N ASP A 135 -5.22 -12.50 -6.37
CA ASP A 135 -3.86 -12.48 -6.89
C ASP A 135 -3.56 -13.66 -7.82
N ILE A 136 -2.50 -13.52 -8.59
CA ILE A 136 -1.99 -14.58 -9.47
C ILE A 136 -0.88 -15.35 -8.75
N ASN A 137 -1.19 -16.60 -8.36
CA ASN A 137 -0.25 -17.47 -7.69
C ASN A 137 1.00 -17.73 -8.54
N ASN A 138 2.16 -17.77 -7.89
CA ASN A 138 3.46 -18.01 -8.51
C ASN A 138 3.83 -17.00 -9.61
N PHE A 139 3.27 -15.79 -9.60
CA PHE A 139 3.62 -14.76 -10.56
C PHE A 139 5.12 -14.39 -10.52
N GLY A 140 5.74 -14.41 -9.32
CA GLY A 140 7.18 -14.23 -9.17
C GLY A 140 8.01 -15.22 -9.98
N TYR A 141 7.60 -16.50 -10.05
CA TYR A 141 8.26 -17.52 -10.87
C TYR A 141 8.29 -17.12 -12.36
N ILE A 142 7.23 -16.52 -12.87
CA ILE A 142 7.20 -16.05 -14.26
C ILE A 142 8.22 -14.93 -14.48
N ASN A 143 8.28 -13.94 -13.58
CA ASN A 143 9.23 -12.84 -13.68
C ASN A 143 10.69 -13.32 -13.61
N GLU A 144 10.99 -14.28 -12.73
CA GLU A 144 12.33 -14.82 -12.53
C GLU A 144 12.79 -15.71 -13.70
N ASN A 145 11.91 -16.56 -14.24
CA ASN A 145 12.29 -17.56 -15.24
C ASN A 145 12.06 -17.11 -16.68
N TYR A 146 11.10 -16.21 -16.92
CA TYR A 146 10.72 -15.75 -18.28
C TYR A 146 10.90 -14.23 -18.47
N GLY A 147 11.21 -13.50 -17.40
CA GLY A 147 11.45 -12.06 -17.40
C GLY A 147 10.18 -11.19 -17.28
N TYR A 148 10.38 -9.96 -16.83
CA TYR A 148 9.30 -9.01 -16.52
C TYR A 148 8.37 -8.70 -17.70
N LYS A 149 8.90 -8.71 -18.95
CA LYS A 149 8.06 -8.51 -20.15
C LYS A 149 7.01 -9.60 -20.33
N VAL A 150 7.34 -10.83 -19.94
CA VAL A 150 6.40 -11.96 -19.98
C VAL A 150 5.38 -11.81 -18.84
N GLY A 151 5.83 -11.43 -17.65
CA GLY A 151 4.93 -11.11 -16.54
C GLY A 151 3.92 -10.01 -16.91
N ASP A 152 4.39 -8.93 -17.52
CA ASP A 152 3.52 -7.85 -18.03
C ASP A 152 2.49 -8.36 -19.03
N SER A 153 2.90 -9.30 -19.91
CA SER A 153 1.98 -9.91 -20.87
C SER A 153 0.91 -10.79 -20.19
N VAL A 154 1.27 -11.49 -19.12
CA VAL A 154 0.32 -12.27 -18.31
C VAL A 154 -0.70 -11.37 -17.66
N LEU A 155 -0.26 -10.24 -17.06
CA LEU A 155 -1.16 -9.27 -16.43
C LEU A 155 -2.12 -8.62 -17.43
N LYS A 156 -1.62 -8.24 -18.60
CA LYS A 156 -2.46 -7.70 -19.70
C LYS A 156 -3.51 -8.70 -20.17
N MET A 157 -3.09 -9.95 -20.37
CA MET A 157 -3.98 -11.01 -20.82
C MET A 157 -5.07 -11.30 -19.78
N PHE A 158 -4.72 -11.33 -18.49
CA PHE A 158 -5.67 -11.49 -17.42
C PHE A 158 -6.71 -10.36 -17.39
N ALA A 159 -6.26 -9.10 -17.48
CA ALA A 159 -7.15 -7.96 -17.54
C ALA A 159 -8.09 -8.00 -18.76
N GLN A 160 -7.59 -8.39 -19.93
CA GLN A 160 -8.40 -8.56 -21.13
C GLN A 160 -9.45 -9.66 -21.00
N ASP A 161 -9.10 -10.79 -20.36
CA ASP A 161 -10.05 -11.87 -20.09
C ASP A 161 -11.16 -11.43 -19.14
N ILE A 162 -10.84 -10.57 -18.16
CA ILE A 162 -11.83 -9.99 -17.24
C ILE A 162 -12.78 -9.05 -17.98
N PHE A 163 -12.28 -8.16 -18.83
CA PHE A 163 -13.07 -7.14 -19.51
C PHE A 163 -14.19 -7.72 -20.39
N VAL A 164 -14.04 -8.92 -20.90
CA VAL A 164 -15.03 -9.55 -21.77
C VAL A 164 -16.09 -10.37 -21.00
N GLN A 165 -15.99 -10.45 -19.68
CA GLN A 165 -16.96 -11.20 -18.88
C GLN A 165 -18.23 -10.38 -18.66
N GLU A 166 -19.40 -10.99 -18.88
CA GLU A 166 -20.71 -10.36 -18.70
C GLU A 166 -20.97 -9.91 -17.25
N TYR A 167 -20.41 -10.62 -16.28
CA TYR A 167 -20.54 -10.31 -14.86
C TYR A 167 -19.57 -9.22 -14.36
N PHE A 168 -18.62 -8.80 -15.18
CA PHE A 168 -17.68 -7.72 -14.82
C PHE A 168 -18.39 -6.36 -14.85
N ARG A 169 -18.18 -5.56 -13.80
CA ARG A 169 -18.70 -4.19 -13.70
C ARG A 169 -17.60 -3.15 -13.64
N ALA A 170 -16.62 -3.36 -12.76
CA ALA A 170 -15.43 -2.52 -12.64
C ALA A 170 -14.26 -3.33 -12.11
N GLY A 171 -13.04 -2.87 -12.32
CA GLY A 171 -11.87 -3.52 -11.77
C GLY A 171 -10.67 -2.58 -11.70
N CYS A 172 -9.80 -2.80 -10.71
CA CYS A 172 -8.52 -2.13 -10.63
C CYS A 172 -7.40 -3.13 -10.37
N ARG A 173 -6.19 -2.73 -10.78
CA ARG A 173 -4.97 -3.37 -10.35
C ARG A 173 -4.41 -2.59 -9.16
N LEU A 174 -4.25 -3.26 -8.01
CA LEU A 174 -3.75 -2.64 -6.80
C LEU A 174 -2.25 -2.40 -6.88
N TYR A 175 -1.49 -3.48 -7.02
CA TYR A 175 -0.03 -3.52 -7.17
C TYR A 175 0.38 -4.92 -7.64
N SER A 176 1.56 -5.04 -8.26
CA SER A 176 2.07 -6.32 -8.76
C SER A 176 1.04 -7.14 -9.53
N ASP A 177 0.59 -8.24 -8.97
CA ASP A 177 -0.37 -9.21 -9.49
C ASP A 177 -1.70 -9.23 -8.70
N PHE A 178 -1.95 -8.20 -7.89
CA PHE A 178 -3.17 -8.06 -7.09
C PHE A 178 -4.23 -7.21 -7.80
N PHE A 179 -5.47 -7.68 -7.75
CA PHE A 179 -6.62 -7.05 -8.39
C PHE A 179 -7.82 -6.97 -7.44
N LEU A 180 -8.65 -5.94 -7.65
CA LEU A 180 -10.00 -5.84 -7.10
C LEU A 180 -10.99 -5.75 -8.24
N LEU A 181 -12.09 -6.49 -8.15
CA LEU A 181 -13.17 -6.45 -9.12
C LEU A 181 -14.49 -6.19 -8.39
N LEU A 182 -15.34 -5.37 -9.00
CA LEU A 182 -16.77 -5.37 -8.77
C LEU A 182 -17.42 -6.26 -9.82
N ILE A 183 -18.15 -7.24 -9.36
CA ILE A 183 -18.85 -8.22 -10.19
C ILE A 183 -20.32 -8.24 -9.82
N ALA A 184 -21.18 -8.61 -10.78
CA ALA A 184 -22.60 -8.78 -10.56
C ALA A 184 -23.15 -9.92 -11.40
N ASP A 185 -24.06 -10.70 -10.83
CA ASP A 185 -24.76 -11.79 -11.51
C ASP A 185 -26.20 -11.93 -10.99
N GLU A 186 -27.00 -12.74 -11.64
CA GLU A 186 -28.41 -13.01 -11.27
C GLU A 186 -28.53 -13.74 -9.92
N SER A 187 -27.50 -14.51 -9.52
CA SER A 187 -27.45 -15.21 -8.24
C SER A 187 -26.02 -15.42 -7.77
N GLN A 188 -25.85 -15.62 -6.46
CA GLN A 188 -24.57 -15.95 -5.86
C GLN A 188 -24.00 -17.26 -6.43
N GLU A 189 -24.81 -18.29 -6.65
CA GLU A 189 -24.37 -19.57 -7.22
C GLU A 189 -23.78 -19.39 -8.61
N LYS A 190 -24.52 -18.70 -9.50
CA LYS A 190 -24.04 -18.40 -10.86
C LYS A 190 -22.72 -17.64 -10.83
N MET A 191 -22.63 -16.63 -9.99
CA MET A 191 -21.43 -15.83 -9.82
C MET A 191 -20.23 -16.71 -9.47
N ILE A 192 -20.34 -17.55 -8.43
CA ILE A 192 -19.27 -18.43 -7.97
C ILE A 192 -18.88 -19.43 -9.07
N ASP A 193 -19.84 -20.05 -9.76
CA ASP A 193 -19.55 -20.98 -10.86
C ASP A 193 -18.79 -20.30 -12.01
N ARG A 194 -19.13 -19.06 -12.36
CA ARG A 194 -18.43 -18.28 -13.38
C ARG A 194 -17.01 -17.93 -12.96
N LEU A 195 -16.81 -17.55 -11.69
CA LEU A 195 -15.48 -17.26 -11.14
C LEU A 195 -14.58 -18.51 -11.13
N HIS A 196 -15.10 -19.65 -10.68
CA HIS A 196 -14.39 -20.94 -10.75
C HIS A 196 -14.02 -21.30 -12.21
N SER A 197 -14.96 -21.13 -13.14
CA SER A 197 -14.73 -21.42 -14.55
C SER A 197 -13.64 -20.52 -15.14
N ARG A 198 -13.65 -19.21 -14.83
CA ARG A 198 -12.62 -18.26 -15.23
C ARG A 198 -11.26 -18.66 -14.66
N ASN A 199 -11.18 -18.90 -13.35
CA ASN A 199 -9.94 -19.25 -12.67
C ASN A 199 -9.33 -20.53 -13.24
N LYS A 200 -10.15 -21.56 -13.45
CA LYS A 200 -9.72 -22.82 -14.06
C LYS A 200 -9.23 -22.65 -15.50
N ARG A 201 -9.95 -21.84 -16.31
CA ARG A 201 -9.55 -21.55 -17.69
C ARG A 201 -8.20 -20.82 -17.72
N PHE A 202 -8.04 -19.78 -16.91
CA PHE A 202 -6.78 -19.04 -16.79
C PHE A 202 -5.63 -19.95 -16.35
N THR A 203 -5.82 -20.72 -15.28
CA THR A 203 -4.84 -21.66 -14.74
C THR A 203 -4.39 -22.67 -15.80
N ASN A 204 -5.33 -23.29 -16.51
CA ASN A 204 -5.03 -24.27 -17.53
C ASN A 204 -4.24 -23.66 -18.70
N MET A 205 -4.66 -22.48 -19.18
CA MET A 205 -4.01 -21.77 -20.27
C MET A 205 -2.58 -21.37 -19.91
N GLN A 206 -2.37 -20.83 -18.69
CA GLN A 206 -1.04 -20.38 -18.27
C GLN A 206 -0.09 -21.57 -18.01
N ASN A 207 -0.55 -22.64 -17.38
CA ASN A 207 0.28 -23.83 -17.13
C ASN A 207 0.59 -24.60 -18.41
N HIS A 208 -0.26 -24.52 -19.45
CA HIS A 208 0.08 -25.03 -20.77
C HIS A 208 1.16 -24.18 -21.45
N ARG A 209 1.06 -22.86 -21.33
CA ARG A 209 2.01 -21.91 -21.94
C ARG A 209 3.35 -21.86 -21.22
N TYR A 210 3.34 -22.00 -19.90
CA TYR A 210 4.49 -21.96 -19.01
C TYR A 210 4.53 -23.22 -18.13
N PRO A 211 5.00 -24.35 -18.67
CA PRO A 211 5.07 -25.60 -17.93
C PRO A 211 5.85 -25.46 -16.64
N ASN A 212 5.41 -26.14 -15.59
CA ASN A 212 5.98 -26.13 -14.24
C ASN A 212 5.86 -24.78 -13.49
N SER A 213 5.18 -23.78 -14.03
CA SER A 213 4.97 -22.52 -13.31
C SER A 213 4.06 -22.69 -12.09
N GLY A 214 3.12 -23.64 -12.14
CA GLY A 214 2.11 -23.82 -11.10
C GLY A 214 1.24 -22.57 -10.91
N MET A 215 1.07 -21.77 -11.97
CA MET A 215 0.23 -20.58 -11.94
C MET A 215 -1.21 -20.93 -11.62
N GLY A 216 -1.87 -20.06 -10.93
CA GLY A 216 -3.28 -20.14 -10.59
C GLY A 216 -3.78 -18.81 -10.07
N ILE A 217 -5.02 -18.77 -9.64
CA ILE A 217 -5.63 -17.60 -9.02
C ILE A 217 -6.06 -18.00 -7.61
N SER A 218 -5.77 -17.13 -6.64
CA SER A 218 -6.42 -17.17 -5.32
C SER A 218 -7.32 -15.96 -5.21
N ALA A 219 -8.57 -16.17 -4.80
CA ALA A 219 -9.54 -15.11 -4.67
C ALA A 219 -10.31 -15.21 -3.34
N GLY A 220 -10.74 -14.06 -2.85
CA GLY A 220 -11.71 -13.93 -1.78
C GLY A 220 -12.87 -13.06 -2.28
N VAL A 221 -14.07 -13.51 -2.08
CA VAL A 221 -15.30 -12.85 -2.56
C VAL A 221 -16.14 -12.43 -1.37
N TYR A 222 -16.57 -11.18 -1.37
CA TYR A 222 -17.53 -10.66 -0.42
C TYR A 222 -18.80 -10.21 -1.13
N ILE A 223 -19.91 -10.88 -0.84
CA ILE A 223 -21.23 -10.56 -1.38
C ILE A 223 -21.76 -9.30 -0.67
N LEU A 224 -22.18 -8.30 -1.43
CA LEU A 224 -22.75 -7.08 -0.87
C LEU A 224 -24.18 -7.36 -0.41
N GLU A 225 -24.44 -7.13 0.88
CA GLU A 225 -25.78 -7.28 1.47
C GLU A 225 -26.70 -6.12 1.08
N ASP A 226 -26.13 -4.94 0.84
CA ASP A 226 -26.82 -3.69 0.53
C ASP A 226 -25.96 -2.86 -0.43
N ASN A 227 -26.59 -2.20 -1.39
CA ASN A 227 -25.95 -1.31 -2.36
C ASN A 227 -25.47 0.03 -1.76
N LYS A 228 -25.77 0.27 -0.48
CA LYS A 228 -25.30 1.42 0.32
C LYS A 228 -24.16 1.07 1.28
N MET A 229 -23.67 -0.17 1.22
CA MET A 229 -22.59 -0.65 2.08
C MET A 229 -21.30 0.16 1.88
N ASP A 230 -20.56 0.33 2.96
CA ASP A 230 -19.21 0.92 2.91
C ASP A 230 -18.29 0.01 2.07
N ILE A 231 -17.75 0.58 1.01
CA ILE A 231 -16.88 -0.12 0.05
C ILE A 231 -15.58 -0.57 0.70
N GLU A 232 -15.02 0.21 1.63
CA GLU A 232 -13.80 -0.18 2.34
C GLU A 232 -14.05 -1.42 3.19
N PHE A 233 -15.19 -1.47 3.87
CA PHE A 233 -15.60 -2.66 4.61
C PHE A 233 -15.73 -3.90 3.70
N ALA A 234 -16.32 -3.74 2.51
CA ALA A 234 -16.45 -4.84 1.55
C ALA A 234 -15.09 -5.31 1.02
N ILE A 235 -14.18 -4.38 0.72
CA ILE A 235 -12.81 -4.68 0.28
C ILE A 235 -12.02 -5.40 1.39
N GLU A 236 -12.13 -4.96 2.65
CA GLU A 236 -11.46 -5.60 3.79
C GLU A 236 -11.95 -7.04 3.99
N ASN A 237 -13.25 -7.29 3.89
CA ASN A 237 -13.81 -8.63 4.02
C ASN A 237 -13.43 -9.54 2.85
N ALA A 238 -13.41 -9.04 1.62
CA ALA A 238 -12.90 -9.79 0.46
C ALA A 238 -11.41 -10.15 0.64
N ASN A 239 -10.59 -9.22 1.14
CA ASN A 239 -9.18 -9.47 1.47
C ASN A 239 -9.03 -10.52 2.59
N LEU A 240 -9.89 -10.47 3.62
CA LEU A 240 -9.89 -11.47 4.69
C LEU A 240 -10.25 -12.86 4.15
N ALA A 241 -11.25 -12.97 3.29
CA ALA A 241 -11.61 -14.21 2.62
C ALA A 241 -10.44 -14.76 1.78
N TRP A 242 -9.78 -13.90 0.99
CA TRP A 242 -8.57 -14.25 0.24
C TRP A 242 -7.44 -14.77 1.14
N LYS A 243 -7.15 -14.10 2.27
CA LYS A 243 -6.13 -14.56 3.23
C LYS A 243 -6.46 -15.95 3.78
N ASN A 244 -7.73 -16.19 4.09
CA ASN A 244 -8.19 -17.49 4.58
C ASN A 244 -8.03 -18.58 3.52
N ALA A 245 -8.37 -18.31 2.26
CA ALA A 245 -8.17 -19.25 1.16
C ALA A 245 -6.68 -19.61 0.98
N LYS A 246 -5.80 -18.63 1.02
CA LYS A 246 -4.33 -18.84 0.96
C LYS A 246 -3.80 -19.69 2.12
N ASN A 247 -4.23 -19.41 3.34
CA ASN A 247 -3.76 -20.11 4.55
C ASN A 247 -4.26 -21.57 4.62
N THR A 248 -5.41 -21.88 4.05
CA THR A 248 -5.98 -23.23 4.03
C THR A 248 -5.44 -24.10 2.89
N GLY A 249 -4.58 -23.56 2.04
CA GLY A 249 -4.03 -24.27 0.86
C GLY A 249 -5.08 -24.55 -0.22
N LYS A 250 -6.31 -24.06 -0.07
CA LYS A 250 -7.32 -24.07 -1.13
C LYS A 250 -6.93 -23.03 -2.17
N ARG A 251 -6.49 -23.52 -3.34
CA ARG A 251 -6.11 -22.68 -4.49
C ARG A 251 -7.34 -22.33 -5.34
N ASP A 252 -8.48 -22.04 -4.71
CA ASP A 252 -9.73 -21.64 -5.33
C ASP A 252 -10.47 -20.64 -4.40
N ILE A 253 -11.59 -20.11 -4.89
CA ILE A 253 -12.45 -19.13 -4.22
C ILE A 253 -12.96 -19.65 -2.87
#